data_5189a63be252dff221d58c5d6e35a700
#
_entry.id   5189a63be252dff221d58c5d6e35a700
#
_cell.length_a   1.000
_cell.length_b   1.000
_cell.length_c   1.000
_cell.angle_alpha   90.00
_cell.angle_beta   90.00
_cell.angle_gamma   90.00
#
_symmetry.space_group_name_H-M   'P 1'
#
loop_
_entity.id
_entity.type
_entity.pdbx_description
1 polymer ?
#
loop_
_entity_poly.entity_id
_entity_poly.type
_entity_poly.pdbx_seq_one_letter_code
_entity_poly.pdbx_strand_id
1 'polypeptide(L)'
;KEYVAPFFKVYTSIDITDDLLASTSYYLEEVLTVRELVNAATNEESCLFVLDEIFKGTNTIERISGGKAILSFLNKANHVVLVSTHDIELTDLLEKDHYELYHFSEQIENENLFFDHKLKTGKLKTRNAIRILELYDYPKEIITDARKTKKDNFG
;
A
#
# COMPACT_ATOMS: atom_id res chain seq x y z
N LYS A 1 14.20 -16.51 19.98
CA LYS A 1 13.53 -16.58 18.67
C LYS A 1 14.59 -16.90 17.63
N GLU A 2 14.31 -17.85 16.77
CA GLU A 2 15.18 -18.26 15.67
C GLU A 2 14.62 -17.72 14.35
N TYR A 3 15.47 -17.29 13.44
CA TYR A 3 15.11 -16.88 12.09
C TYR A 3 15.88 -17.77 11.11
N VAL A 4 15.14 -18.50 10.29
CA VAL A 4 15.68 -19.36 9.24
C VAL A 4 15.06 -18.92 7.92
N ALA A 5 15.89 -18.55 6.97
CA ALA A 5 15.44 -18.17 5.63
C ALA A 5 16.45 -18.64 4.59
N PRO A 6 16.04 -18.93 3.35
CA PRO A 6 16.96 -19.10 2.24
C PRO A 6 17.70 -17.79 1.94
N PHE A 7 18.74 -17.89 1.12
CA PHE A 7 19.36 -16.69 0.58
C PHE A 7 18.42 -16.03 -0.43
N PHE A 8 18.11 -14.75 -0.19
CA PHE A 8 17.35 -13.91 -1.12
C PHE A 8 18.24 -12.79 -1.66
N LYS A 9 18.07 -12.46 -2.94
CA LYS A 9 18.41 -11.12 -3.42
C LYS A 9 17.30 -10.16 -2.99
N VAL A 10 17.67 -9.08 -2.32
CA VAL A 10 16.71 -8.10 -1.79
C VAL A 10 16.58 -6.93 -2.77
N TYR A 11 15.35 -6.63 -3.14
CA TYR A 11 15.00 -5.49 -3.97
C TYR A 11 13.94 -4.66 -3.24
N THR A 12 14.14 -3.35 -3.20
CA THR A 12 13.25 -2.44 -2.49
C THR A 12 12.74 -1.32 -3.40
N SER A 13 11.50 -0.93 -3.19
CA SER A 13 10.90 0.29 -3.72
C SER A 13 10.24 1.02 -2.55
N ILE A 14 11.06 1.77 -1.79
CA ILE A 14 10.68 2.47 -0.58
C ILE A 14 11.17 3.91 -0.71
N ASP A 15 10.34 4.87 -0.29
CA ASP A 15 10.67 6.30 -0.26
C ASP A 15 11.31 6.83 -1.57
N ILE A 16 10.67 6.55 -2.69
CA ILE A 16 11.03 7.23 -3.94
C ILE A 16 10.69 8.71 -3.76
N THR A 17 11.72 9.52 -3.51
CA THR A 17 11.58 10.95 -3.32
C THR A 17 11.51 11.66 -4.65
N ASP A 18 10.64 12.66 -4.74
CA ASP A 18 10.56 13.54 -5.90
C ASP A 18 11.81 14.44 -5.92
N ASP A 19 12.75 14.16 -6.81
CA ASP A 19 13.89 15.06 -7.06
C ASP A 19 13.43 16.19 -8.00
N LEU A 20 13.07 17.32 -7.41
CA LEU A 20 12.64 18.53 -8.12
C LEU A 20 13.69 19.06 -9.12
N LEU A 21 14.93 18.59 -9.05
CA LEU A 21 16.01 18.94 -9.97
C LEU A 21 16.17 17.92 -11.11
N ALA A 22 15.57 16.73 -10.98
CA ALA A 22 15.57 15.75 -12.05
C ALA A 22 14.50 16.11 -13.10
N SER A 23 14.86 16.06 -14.36
CA SER A 23 13.93 16.29 -15.48
C SER A 23 12.91 15.17 -15.69
N THR A 24 12.95 14.15 -14.86
CA THR A 24 12.12 12.93 -14.94
C THR A 24 10.92 13.08 -14.01
N SER A 25 9.73 12.75 -14.47
CA SER A 25 8.56 12.77 -13.59
C SER A 25 8.66 11.66 -12.54
N TYR A 26 8.20 11.94 -11.33
CA TYR A 26 8.11 10.98 -10.22
C TYR A 26 7.54 9.62 -10.66
N TYR A 27 6.46 9.63 -11.44
CA TYR A 27 5.85 8.40 -11.96
C TYR A 27 6.79 7.60 -12.87
N LEU A 28 7.60 8.26 -13.70
CA LEU A 28 8.54 7.55 -14.55
C LEU A 28 9.66 6.88 -13.73
N GLU A 29 10.12 7.49 -12.65
CA GLU A 29 11.08 6.87 -11.74
C GLU A 29 10.49 5.65 -11.03
N GLU A 30 9.24 5.71 -10.58
CA GLU A 30 8.54 4.54 -10.07
C GLU A 30 8.49 3.41 -11.11
N VAL A 31 8.12 3.73 -12.36
CA VAL A 31 8.06 2.74 -13.44
C VAL A 31 9.42 2.10 -13.71
N LEU A 32 10.49 2.89 -13.72
CA LEU A 32 11.85 2.38 -13.92
C LEU A 32 12.30 1.47 -12.78
N THR A 33 12.06 1.87 -11.54
CA THR A 33 12.34 1.06 -10.35
C THR A 33 11.58 -0.25 -10.38
N VAL A 34 10.27 -0.22 -10.61
CA VAL A 34 9.44 -1.42 -10.68
C VAL A 34 9.87 -2.34 -11.82
N ARG A 35 10.31 -1.78 -12.96
CA ARG A 35 10.88 -2.58 -14.07
C ARG A 35 12.09 -3.39 -13.63
N GLU A 36 12.95 -2.86 -12.76
CA GLU A 36 14.10 -3.60 -12.23
C GLU A 36 13.65 -4.79 -11.38
N LEU A 37 12.60 -4.62 -10.56
CA LEU A 37 12.02 -5.71 -9.77
C LEU A 37 11.45 -6.80 -10.68
N VAL A 38 10.72 -6.42 -11.72
CA VAL A 38 10.15 -7.36 -12.70
C VAL A 38 11.26 -8.12 -13.43
N ASN A 39 12.34 -7.43 -13.85
CA ASN A 39 13.48 -8.08 -14.48
C ASN A 39 14.18 -9.07 -13.52
N ALA A 40 14.33 -8.70 -12.25
CA ALA A 40 14.90 -9.59 -11.23
C ALA A 40 14.04 -10.85 -11.02
N ALA A 41 12.72 -10.70 -11.05
CA ALA A 41 11.78 -11.82 -10.87
C ALA A 41 11.76 -12.80 -12.06
N THR A 42 12.35 -12.46 -13.20
CA THR A 42 12.48 -13.39 -14.34
C THR A 42 13.67 -14.34 -14.22
N ASN A 43 14.60 -14.07 -13.28
CA ASN A 43 15.72 -14.93 -13.01
C ASN A 43 15.30 -16.12 -12.11
N GLU A 44 16.07 -17.20 -12.12
CA GLU A 44 15.75 -18.40 -11.32
C GLU A 44 16.07 -18.24 -9.82
N GLU A 45 16.70 -17.12 -9.42
CA GLU A 45 17.10 -16.87 -8.04
C GLU A 45 15.92 -16.42 -7.19
N SER A 46 15.89 -16.86 -5.94
CA SER A 46 14.90 -16.43 -4.96
C SER A 46 15.11 -14.96 -4.59
N CYS A 47 14.06 -14.16 -4.68
CA CYS A 47 14.09 -12.73 -4.36
C CYS A 47 13.16 -12.40 -3.21
N LEU A 48 13.55 -11.41 -2.42
CA LEU A 48 12.71 -10.70 -1.47
C LEU A 48 12.41 -9.31 -2.04
N PHE A 49 11.17 -9.05 -2.37
CA PHE A 49 10.71 -7.74 -2.84
C PHE A 49 10.00 -7.02 -1.70
N VAL A 50 10.41 -5.79 -1.42
CA VAL A 50 9.78 -4.92 -0.40
C VAL A 50 9.37 -3.62 -1.05
N LEU A 51 8.06 -3.37 -1.10
CA LEU A 51 7.48 -2.19 -1.74
C LEU A 51 6.67 -1.39 -0.73
N ASP A 52 6.90 -0.07 -0.70
CA ASP A 52 6.07 0.88 0.05
C ASP A 52 5.21 1.66 -0.93
N GLU A 53 4.01 1.12 -1.15
CA GLU A 53 3.08 1.49 -2.20
C GLU A 53 3.64 1.26 -3.62
N ILE A 54 2.77 1.30 -4.61
CA ILE A 54 3.15 1.14 -6.01
C ILE A 54 2.37 2.14 -6.85
N PHE A 55 3.08 2.84 -7.73
CA PHE A 55 2.51 3.80 -8.67
C PHE A 55 1.73 4.96 -8.01
N LYS A 56 2.32 5.58 -6.97
CA LYS A 56 1.75 6.77 -6.32
C LYS A 56 1.50 7.92 -7.29
N GLY A 57 2.30 8.04 -8.33
CA GLY A 57 2.30 9.15 -9.29
C GLY A 57 1.22 9.09 -10.38
N THR A 58 0.28 8.12 -10.35
CA THR A 58 -0.79 8.01 -11.35
C THR A 58 -2.20 8.00 -10.73
N ASN A 59 -3.23 7.98 -11.58
CA ASN A 59 -4.62 7.91 -11.12
C ASN A 59 -4.95 6.55 -10.48
N THR A 60 -5.98 6.53 -9.64
CA THR A 60 -6.35 5.37 -8.83
C THR A 60 -6.64 4.11 -9.65
N ILE A 61 -7.32 4.23 -10.80
CA ILE A 61 -7.69 3.06 -11.61
C ILE A 61 -6.45 2.42 -12.22
N GLU A 62 -5.55 3.21 -12.78
CA GLU A 62 -4.30 2.72 -13.37
C GLU A 62 -3.36 2.18 -12.31
N ARG A 63 -3.26 2.84 -11.15
CA ARG A 63 -2.48 2.40 -10.02
C ARG A 63 -2.91 1.02 -9.53
N ILE A 64 -4.20 0.82 -9.28
CA ILE A 64 -4.75 -0.46 -8.82
C ILE A 64 -4.56 -1.54 -9.89
N SER A 65 -4.86 -1.23 -11.15
CA SER A 65 -4.77 -2.20 -12.24
C SER A 65 -3.33 -2.62 -12.54
N GLY A 66 -2.43 -1.64 -12.65
CA GLY A 66 -0.99 -1.89 -12.88
C GLY A 66 -0.33 -2.54 -11.68
N GLY A 67 -0.61 -2.04 -10.47
CA GLY A 67 -0.11 -2.60 -9.22
C GLY A 67 -0.51 -4.06 -9.05
N LYS A 68 -1.79 -4.39 -9.25
CA LYS A 68 -2.28 -5.77 -9.21
C LYS A 68 -1.54 -6.67 -10.19
N ALA A 69 -1.39 -6.24 -11.44
CA ALA A 69 -0.74 -7.05 -12.47
C ALA A 69 0.73 -7.34 -12.13
N ILE A 70 1.46 -6.33 -11.66
CA ILE A 70 2.87 -6.45 -11.27
C ILE A 70 3.03 -7.31 -10.03
N LEU A 71 2.27 -7.05 -8.98
CA LEU A 71 2.35 -7.83 -7.74
C LEU A 71 1.99 -9.30 -7.99
N SER A 72 1.00 -9.59 -8.83
CA SER A 72 0.68 -10.97 -9.23
C SER A 72 1.82 -11.61 -10.02
N PHE A 73 2.56 -10.83 -10.82
CA PHE A 73 3.73 -11.33 -11.53
C PHE A 73 4.89 -11.62 -10.58
N LEU A 74 5.15 -10.74 -9.61
CA LEU A 74 6.21 -10.92 -8.60
C LEU A 74 5.92 -12.09 -7.65
N ASN A 75 4.65 -12.42 -7.41
CA ASN A 75 4.24 -13.52 -6.52
C ASN A 75 4.31 -14.89 -7.22
N LYS A 76 5.30 -15.08 -8.07
CA LYS A 76 5.55 -16.35 -8.76
C LYS A 76 6.80 -17.01 -8.22
N ALA A 77 6.85 -18.32 -8.38
CA ALA A 77 8.02 -19.13 -8.01
C ALA A 77 8.41 -19.01 -6.52
N ASN A 78 9.70 -18.90 -6.23
CA ASN A 78 10.25 -18.92 -4.87
C ASN A 78 10.52 -17.51 -4.32
N HIS A 79 9.77 -16.51 -4.77
CA HIS A 79 9.92 -15.14 -4.30
C HIS A 79 9.09 -14.91 -3.03
N VAL A 80 9.51 -13.93 -2.23
CA VAL A 80 8.73 -13.36 -1.13
C VAL A 80 8.45 -11.91 -1.47
N VAL A 81 7.19 -11.50 -1.42
CA VAL A 81 6.75 -10.14 -1.73
C VAL A 81 6.09 -9.55 -0.49
N LEU A 82 6.64 -8.45 0.00
CA LEU A 82 6.05 -7.64 1.05
C LEU A 82 5.66 -6.30 0.44
N VAL A 83 4.40 -5.92 0.57
CA VAL A 83 3.90 -4.65 0.04
C VAL A 83 3.01 -3.97 1.07
N SER A 84 3.26 -2.68 1.31
CA SER A 84 2.32 -1.82 2.03
C SER A 84 1.48 -1.03 1.03
N THR A 85 0.20 -0.82 1.33
CA THR A 85 -0.70 -0.01 0.53
C THR A 85 -1.86 0.52 1.35
N HIS A 86 -2.39 1.67 0.96
CA HIS A 86 -3.64 2.21 1.50
C HIS A 86 -4.84 1.96 0.56
N ASP A 87 -4.62 1.34 -0.61
CA ASP A 87 -5.69 0.99 -1.56
C ASP A 87 -6.39 -0.31 -1.15
N ILE A 88 -7.56 -0.18 -0.54
CA ILE A 88 -8.35 -1.33 -0.09
C ILE A 88 -8.77 -2.20 -1.28
N GLU A 89 -9.11 -1.57 -2.39
CA GLU A 89 -9.50 -2.24 -3.63
C GLU A 89 -8.37 -3.12 -4.17
N LEU A 90 -7.12 -2.67 -4.06
CA LEU A 90 -5.94 -3.46 -4.41
C LEU A 90 -5.81 -4.68 -3.49
N THR A 91 -6.00 -4.50 -2.17
CA THR A 91 -5.94 -5.62 -1.22
C THR A 91 -7.00 -6.69 -1.51
N ASP A 92 -8.20 -6.30 -1.96
CA ASP A 92 -9.28 -7.22 -2.34
C ASP A 92 -8.92 -8.06 -3.58
N LEU A 93 -8.16 -7.49 -4.50
CA LEU A 93 -7.68 -8.19 -5.69
C LEU A 93 -6.51 -9.13 -5.35
N LEU A 94 -5.58 -8.69 -4.51
CA LEU A 94 -4.41 -9.47 -4.11
C LEU A 94 -4.77 -10.66 -3.23
N GLU A 95 -5.81 -10.56 -2.39
CA GLU A 95 -6.31 -11.71 -1.63
C GLU A 95 -6.73 -12.87 -2.55
N LYS A 96 -7.31 -12.57 -3.70
CA LYS A 96 -7.67 -13.58 -4.71
C LYS A 96 -6.44 -14.20 -5.38
N ASP A 97 -5.31 -13.50 -5.35
CA ASP A 97 -4.02 -13.98 -5.85
C ASP A 97 -3.16 -14.61 -4.72
N HIS A 98 -3.81 -15.04 -3.63
CA HIS A 98 -3.18 -15.74 -2.50
C HIS A 98 -2.20 -14.91 -1.67
N TYR A 99 -2.29 -13.59 -1.68
CA TYR A 99 -1.59 -12.75 -0.73
C TYR A 99 -2.22 -12.89 0.66
N GLU A 100 -1.39 -13.03 1.68
CA GLU A 100 -1.81 -12.89 3.07
C GLU A 100 -1.98 -11.42 3.41
N LEU A 101 -3.10 -11.07 4.02
CA LEU A 101 -3.42 -9.69 4.36
C LEU A 101 -3.18 -9.42 5.84
N TYR A 102 -2.56 -8.29 6.09
CA TYR A 102 -2.31 -7.75 7.43
C TYR A 102 -2.64 -6.27 7.46
N HIS A 103 -2.93 -5.74 8.64
CA HIS A 103 -3.19 -4.32 8.80
C HIS A 103 -2.68 -3.77 10.12
N PHE A 104 -2.40 -2.48 10.14
CA PHE A 104 -2.30 -1.67 11.36
C PHE A 104 -3.61 -0.90 11.53
N SER A 105 -4.01 -0.64 12.74
CA SER A 105 -5.21 0.15 13.01
C SER A 105 -4.93 1.21 14.05
N GLU A 106 -5.52 2.37 13.83
CA GLU A 106 -5.64 3.40 14.84
C GLU A 106 -6.88 3.14 15.71
N GLN A 107 -6.80 3.55 16.98
CA GLN A 107 -7.90 3.55 17.94
C GLN A 107 -8.12 4.98 18.42
N ILE A 108 -9.38 5.33 18.60
CA ILE A 108 -9.74 6.64 19.17
C ILE A 108 -10.29 6.37 20.57
N GLU A 109 -9.51 6.75 21.58
CA GLU A 109 -9.86 6.63 22.99
C GLU A 109 -9.81 8.01 23.64
N ASN A 110 -10.88 8.39 24.34
CA ASN A 110 -10.98 9.67 25.07
C ASN A 110 -10.57 10.87 24.19
N GLU A 111 -11.10 10.96 22.97
CA GLU A 111 -10.80 12.02 21.99
C GLU A 111 -9.31 12.12 21.58
N ASN A 112 -8.53 11.08 21.83
CA ASN A 112 -7.16 10.97 21.37
C ASN A 112 -6.98 9.84 20.35
N LEU A 113 -6.14 10.10 19.35
CA LEU A 113 -5.74 9.09 18.38
C LEU A 113 -4.57 8.28 18.95
N PHE A 114 -4.76 6.98 19.04
CA PHE A 114 -3.77 6.06 19.56
C PHE A 114 -3.39 5.02 18.49
N PHE A 115 -2.10 4.78 18.32
CA PHE A 115 -1.55 3.75 17.46
C PHE A 115 -0.89 2.68 18.31
N ASP A 116 -1.40 1.46 18.27
CA ASP A 116 -0.81 0.34 19.02
C ASP A 116 0.42 -0.28 18.33
N HIS A 117 0.70 0.12 17.09
CA HIS A 117 1.79 -0.38 16.24
C HIS A 117 1.86 -1.90 16.13
N LYS A 118 0.71 -2.58 16.25
CA LYS A 118 0.62 -4.04 16.17
C LYS A 118 0.10 -4.46 14.82
N LEU A 119 0.84 -5.37 14.20
CA LEU A 119 0.41 -6.03 12.98
C LEU A 119 -0.71 -7.03 13.32
N LYS A 120 -1.87 -6.87 12.67
CA LYS A 120 -3.06 -7.69 12.84
C LYS A 120 -3.35 -8.42 11.55
N THR A 121 -3.85 -9.65 11.63
CA THR A 121 -4.23 -10.44 10.46
C THR A 121 -5.54 -9.96 9.84
N GLY A 122 -5.63 -10.08 8.52
CA GLY A 122 -6.80 -9.74 7.73
C GLY A 122 -6.85 -8.28 7.30
N LYS A 123 -7.94 -7.89 6.66
CA LYS A 123 -8.17 -6.55 6.10
C LYS A 123 -8.51 -5.52 7.17
N LEU A 124 -8.08 -4.29 6.96
CA LEU A 124 -8.58 -3.15 7.74
C LEU A 124 -10.07 -2.91 7.42
N LYS A 125 -10.92 -2.99 8.45
CA LYS A 125 -12.38 -2.83 8.31
C LYS A 125 -12.86 -1.40 8.55
N THR A 126 -12.04 -0.56 9.16
CA THR A 126 -12.42 0.78 9.60
C THR A 126 -11.73 1.85 8.77
N ARG A 127 -12.51 2.83 8.32
CA ARG A 127 -12.00 4.06 7.67
C ARG A 127 -12.30 5.22 8.62
N ASN A 128 -11.31 5.72 9.32
CA ASN A 128 -11.48 6.71 10.39
C ASN A 128 -11.17 8.16 9.94
N ALA A 129 -10.83 8.39 8.66
CA ALA A 129 -10.41 9.71 8.19
C ALA A 129 -11.40 10.84 8.57
N ILE A 130 -12.71 10.65 8.34
CA ILE A 130 -13.71 11.67 8.69
C ILE A 130 -13.82 11.86 10.21
N ARG A 131 -13.66 10.79 10.99
CA ARG A 131 -13.65 10.86 12.45
C ARG A 131 -12.41 11.58 12.98
N ILE A 132 -11.30 11.46 12.29
CA ILE A 132 -10.07 12.22 12.60
C ILE A 132 -10.32 13.73 12.37
N LEU A 133 -11.02 14.12 11.30
CA LEU A 133 -11.39 15.53 11.11
C LEU A 133 -12.25 16.06 12.26
N GLU A 134 -13.18 15.26 12.79
CA GLU A 134 -13.96 15.63 13.99
C GLU A 134 -13.07 15.81 15.23
N LEU A 135 -12.13 14.90 15.42
CA LEU A 135 -11.21 14.93 16.55
C LEU A 135 -10.32 16.18 16.57
N TYR A 136 -10.01 16.72 15.38
CA TYR A 136 -9.22 17.94 15.23
C TYR A 136 -10.07 19.20 15.00
N ASP A 137 -11.34 19.18 15.47
CA ASP A 137 -12.26 20.34 15.50
C ASP A 137 -12.50 21.00 14.13
N TYR A 138 -12.50 20.22 13.05
CA TYR A 138 -12.87 20.75 11.73
C TYR A 138 -14.33 21.27 11.76
N PRO A 139 -14.65 22.32 10.98
CA PRO A 139 -16.00 22.87 10.93
C PRO A 139 -17.05 21.79 10.65
N LYS A 140 -18.17 21.83 11.38
CA LYS A 140 -19.26 20.84 11.27
C LYS A 140 -19.81 20.71 9.85
N GLU A 141 -19.79 21.78 9.08
CA GLU A 141 -20.21 21.80 7.68
C GLU A 141 -19.35 20.86 6.84
N ILE A 142 -18.01 20.90 6.99
CA ILE A 142 -17.05 20.04 6.27
C ILE A 142 -17.32 18.57 6.64
N ILE A 143 -17.48 18.29 7.93
CA ILE A 143 -17.71 16.91 8.41
C ILE A 143 -19.03 16.36 7.88
N THR A 144 -20.07 17.16 7.91
CA THR A 144 -21.41 16.78 7.42
C THR A 144 -21.40 16.51 5.91
N ASP A 145 -20.74 17.37 5.14
CA ASP A 145 -20.62 17.21 3.69
C ASP A 145 -19.78 15.98 3.33
N ALA A 146 -18.65 15.76 4.02
CA ALA A 146 -17.82 14.58 3.82
C ALA A 146 -18.56 13.27 4.12
N ARG A 147 -19.38 13.24 5.19
CA ARG A 147 -20.22 12.07 5.51
C ARG A 147 -21.30 11.82 4.46
N LYS A 148 -21.93 12.88 3.98
CA LYS A 148 -22.94 12.79 2.92
C LYS A 148 -22.32 12.27 1.63
N THR A 149 -21.22 12.87 1.19
CA THR A 149 -20.48 12.46 -0.01
C THR A 149 -20.06 10.98 0.05
N LYS A 150 -19.55 10.55 1.21
CA LYS A 150 -19.18 9.14 1.43
C LYS A 150 -20.37 8.22 1.27
N LYS A 151 -21.52 8.56 1.86
CA LYS A 151 -22.75 7.75 1.80
C LYS A 151 -23.30 7.66 0.38
N ASP A 152 -23.30 8.77 -0.34
CA ASP A 152 -23.95 8.88 -1.65
C ASP A 152 -23.13 8.24 -2.78
N ASN A 153 -21.78 8.15 -2.64
CA ASN A 153 -20.90 7.70 -3.71
C ASN A 153 -20.11 6.41 -3.37
N PHE A 154 -19.97 6.04 -2.09
CA PHE A 154 -19.11 4.94 -1.65
C PHE A 154 -19.75 4.07 -0.56
N GLY A 155 -21.02 4.25 -0.30
CA GLY A 155 -21.80 3.53 0.72
C GLY A 155 -22.51 2.29 0.22
#